data_53650b6bc5578710abc7b8930a732bc7
#
_entry.id   53650b6bc5578710abc7b8930a732bc7
#
_cell.length_a   1.000
_cell.length_b   1.000
_cell.length_c   1.000
_cell.angle_alpha   90.00
_cell.angle_beta   90.00
_cell.angle_gamma   90.00
#
_symmetry.space_group_name_H-M   'P 1'
#
loop_
_entity.id
_entity.type
_entity.pdbx_description
1 polymer ?
#
loop_
_entity_poly.entity_id
_entity_poly.type
_entity_poly.pdbx_seq_one_letter_code
_entity_poly.pdbx_strand_id
1 'polypeptide(L)'
;MEYHFGRLIDHVHLVVSDLEASKEFYKAVLGSVGRSISGEGEGYFFADEMFVSGGEQKTHVHLAFQADGPDMVRRFHEAGLAAGGTDNGPPGERSYHRGYYAAFVLDPDGNNIEAVYHGPAERSVASVVVTPKTG
;
A
#
# COMPACT_ATOMS: atom_id res chain seq x y z
N MET A 1 10.63 -23.80 -0.34
CA MET A 1 11.10 -22.56 -0.97
C MET A 1 10.83 -21.39 -0.06
N GLU A 2 11.79 -20.48 0.07
CA GLU A 2 11.66 -19.31 0.95
C GLU A 2 11.67 -18.04 0.12
N TYR A 3 10.82 -17.09 0.52
CA TYR A 3 10.78 -15.76 -0.05
C TYR A 3 11.14 -14.76 1.04
N HIS A 4 11.96 -13.76 0.69
CA HIS A 4 12.43 -12.76 1.64
C HIS A 4 11.86 -11.39 1.32
N PHE A 5 11.18 -10.79 2.29
CA PHE A 5 10.56 -9.47 2.16
C PHE A 5 11.15 -8.53 3.21
N GLY A 6 11.20 -7.25 2.88
CA GLY A 6 11.63 -6.24 3.82
C GLY A 6 13.14 -6.11 4.00
N ARG A 7 13.94 -6.69 3.11
CA ARG A 7 15.39 -6.61 3.25
C ARG A 7 16.10 -5.93 2.07
N LEU A 8 15.35 -5.50 1.06
CA LEU A 8 15.94 -4.82 -0.10
C LEU A 8 15.55 -3.36 -0.17
N ILE A 9 14.27 -3.06 0.03
CA ILE A 9 13.74 -1.70 -0.13
C ILE A 9 13.65 -1.04 1.24
N ASP A 10 14.32 0.12 1.41
CA ASP A 10 14.20 0.94 2.61
C ASP A 10 12.88 1.73 2.58
N HIS A 11 12.69 2.51 1.52
CA HIS A 11 11.43 3.22 1.35
C HIS A 11 11.16 3.52 -0.12
N VAL A 12 9.89 3.80 -0.42
CA VAL A 12 9.43 4.27 -1.73
C VAL A 12 8.87 5.66 -1.54
N HIS A 13 9.33 6.62 -2.34
CA HIS A 13 8.87 8.00 -2.27
C HIS A 13 7.93 8.29 -3.44
N LEU A 14 6.68 8.61 -3.12
CA LEU A 14 5.69 9.04 -4.10
C LEU A 14 5.56 10.56 -4.06
N VAL A 15 5.58 11.17 -5.24
CA VAL A 15 5.27 12.59 -5.38
C VAL A 15 3.88 12.71 -5.98
N VAL A 16 3.00 13.46 -5.33
CA VAL A 16 1.58 13.58 -5.70
C VAL A 16 1.22 15.03 -5.96
N SER A 17 0.20 15.26 -6.79
CA SER A 17 -0.21 16.62 -7.17
C SER A 17 -1.04 17.29 -6.07
N ASP A 18 -1.87 16.54 -5.35
CA ASP A 18 -2.72 17.05 -4.28
C ASP A 18 -2.50 16.22 -3.03
N LEU A 19 -1.68 16.74 -2.12
CA LEU A 19 -1.28 16.00 -0.93
C LEU A 19 -2.47 15.66 -0.04
N GLU A 20 -3.43 16.56 0.12
CA GLU A 20 -4.59 16.30 0.98
C GLU A 20 -5.50 15.22 0.41
N ALA A 21 -5.75 15.25 -0.90
CA ALA A 21 -6.54 14.21 -1.56
C ALA A 21 -5.84 12.85 -1.47
N SER A 22 -4.53 12.82 -1.67
CA SER A 22 -3.73 11.61 -1.54
C SER A 22 -3.72 11.09 -0.12
N LYS A 23 -3.60 11.98 0.87
CA LYS A 23 -3.61 11.59 2.27
C LYS A 23 -4.94 10.92 2.66
N GLU A 24 -6.06 11.47 2.22
CA GLU A 24 -7.37 10.87 2.46
C GLU A 24 -7.48 9.48 1.82
N PHE A 25 -7.01 9.36 0.58
CA PHE A 25 -7.00 8.07 -0.11
C PHE A 25 -6.13 7.04 0.63
N TYR A 26 -4.87 7.39 0.91
CA TYR A 26 -3.95 6.43 1.54
C TYR A 26 -4.32 6.12 2.98
N LYS A 27 -4.87 7.08 3.71
CA LYS A 27 -5.40 6.82 5.05
C LYS A 27 -6.47 5.73 5.02
N ALA A 28 -7.36 5.80 4.03
CA ALA A 28 -8.45 4.83 3.88
C ALA A 28 -7.94 3.46 3.48
N VAL A 29 -7.11 3.37 2.43
CA VAL A 29 -6.63 2.07 1.95
C VAL A 29 -5.64 1.42 2.91
N LEU A 30 -4.78 2.20 3.56
CA LEU A 30 -3.88 1.68 4.59
C LEU A 30 -4.67 1.13 5.78
N GLY A 31 -5.70 1.87 6.21
CA GLY A 31 -6.58 1.40 7.28
C GLY A 31 -7.24 0.07 6.95
N SER A 32 -7.64 -0.12 5.69
CA SER A 32 -8.28 -1.35 5.23
C SER A 32 -7.36 -2.57 5.28
N VAL A 33 -6.06 -2.37 5.19
CA VAL A 33 -5.06 -3.46 5.28
C VAL A 33 -4.36 -3.49 6.64
N GLY A 34 -4.95 -2.83 7.64
CA GLY A 34 -4.46 -2.90 9.01
C GLY A 34 -3.25 -2.02 9.29
N ARG A 35 -3.05 -0.99 8.50
CA ARG A 35 -1.94 -0.04 8.67
C ARG A 35 -2.48 1.35 8.92
N SER A 36 -1.58 2.26 9.32
CA SER A 36 -1.96 3.65 9.57
C SER A 36 -0.82 4.56 9.15
N ILE A 37 -1.14 5.85 8.99
CA ILE A 37 -0.12 6.86 8.75
C ILE A 37 0.77 6.93 10.00
N SER A 38 2.07 6.76 9.81
CA SER A 38 3.06 6.74 10.89
C SER A 38 3.45 8.14 11.34
N GLY A 39 3.44 9.10 10.41
CA GLY A 39 3.78 10.48 10.73
C GLY A 39 3.45 11.39 9.57
N GLU A 40 3.36 12.69 9.88
CA GLU A 40 3.09 13.71 8.88
C GLU A 40 3.70 15.03 9.30
N GLY A 41 3.90 15.90 8.33
CA GLY A 41 4.39 17.25 8.56
C GLY A 41 3.94 18.16 7.44
N GLU A 42 4.55 19.34 7.34
CA GLU A 42 4.24 20.25 6.25
C GLU A 42 4.77 19.67 4.95
N GLY A 43 3.87 19.39 4.00
CA GLY A 43 4.24 18.93 2.67
C GLY A 43 4.47 17.43 2.52
N TYR A 44 4.24 16.63 3.57
CA TYR A 44 4.47 15.19 3.48
C TYR A 44 3.69 14.38 4.52
N PHE A 45 3.57 13.07 4.25
CA PHE A 45 3.20 12.08 5.24
C PHE A 45 3.92 10.78 4.90
N PHE A 46 3.98 9.86 5.86
CA PHE A 46 4.57 8.55 5.61
C PHE A 46 3.89 7.46 6.42
N ALA A 47 4.00 6.25 5.93
CA ALA A 47 3.48 5.05 6.58
C ALA A 47 4.44 3.91 6.28
N ASP A 48 5.05 3.34 7.33
CA ASP A 48 6.07 2.32 7.20
C ASP A 48 7.14 2.75 6.17
N GLU A 49 7.35 1.96 5.11
CA GLU A 49 8.36 2.27 4.09
C GLU A 49 7.84 3.12 2.92
N MET A 50 6.64 3.68 3.03
CA MET A 50 6.06 4.56 2.00
C MET A 50 6.10 6.02 2.46
N PHE A 51 6.77 6.88 1.67
CA PHE A 51 6.85 8.32 1.93
C PHE A 51 6.14 9.06 0.79
N VAL A 52 5.31 10.03 1.14
CA VAL A 52 4.51 10.78 0.15
C VAL A 52 4.69 12.28 0.36
N SER A 53 5.00 13.00 -0.69
CA SER A 53 5.09 14.45 -0.65
C SER A 53 4.40 15.08 -1.87
N GLY A 54 4.03 16.35 -1.76
CA GLY A 54 3.45 17.08 -2.86
C GLY A 54 4.53 17.61 -3.81
N GLY A 55 4.22 17.73 -5.10
CA GLY A 55 5.14 18.27 -6.07
C GLY A 55 4.56 18.27 -7.47
N GLU A 56 5.25 18.97 -8.39
CA GLU A 56 4.79 19.08 -9.78
C GLU A 56 5.09 17.85 -10.62
N GLN A 57 6.24 17.20 -10.35
CA GLN A 57 6.63 15.99 -11.09
C GLN A 57 6.13 14.77 -10.35
N LYS A 58 4.91 14.36 -10.66
CA LYS A 58 4.24 13.22 -10.05
C LYS A 58 4.95 11.91 -10.40
N THR A 59 5.00 11.01 -9.43
CA THR A 59 5.46 9.65 -9.69
C THR A 59 4.38 8.86 -10.41
N HIS A 60 4.81 7.80 -11.07
CA HIS A 60 3.93 6.82 -11.70
C HIS A 60 4.44 5.44 -11.29
N VAL A 61 3.73 4.79 -10.38
CA VAL A 61 4.18 3.52 -9.81
C VAL A 61 3.05 2.50 -9.75
N HIS A 62 3.42 1.24 -9.72
CA HIS A 62 2.56 0.14 -9.28
C HIS A 62 3.08 -0.30 -7.90
N LEU A 63 2.25 -0.16 -6.89
CA LEU A 63 2.61 -0.47 -5.51
C LEU A 63 1.59 -1.44 -4.94
N ALA A 64 2.06 -2.53 -4.35
CA ALA A 64 1.19 -3.55 -3.78
C ALA A 64 1.36 -3.61 -2.26
N PHE A 65 0.24 -3.60 -1.56
CA PHE A 65 0.20 -3.80 -0.11
C PHE A 65 -0.14 -5.25 0.19
N GLN A 66 0.46 -5.78 1.23
CA GLN A 66 0.19 -7.13 1.69
C GLN A 66 -1.17 -7.21 2.37
N ALA A 67 -1.97 -8.19 1.99
CA ALA A 67 -3.25 -8.48 2.64
C ALA A 67 -3.18 -9.88 3.24
N ASP A 68 -3.91 -10.09 4.35
CA ASP A 68 -3.89 -11.35 5.07
C ASP A 68 -4.92 -12.36 4.58
N GLY A 69 -5.78 -11.95 3.64
CA GLY A 69 -6.80 -12.83 3.09
C GLY A 69 -7.69 -12.11 2.10
N PRO A 70 -8.59 -12.85 1.42
CA PRO A 70 -9.51 -12.27 0.45
C PRO A 70 -10.42 -11.18 1.01
N ASP A 71 -10.86 -11.29 2.27
CA ASP A 71 -11.74 -10.29 2.87
C ASP A 71 -11.04 -8.93 2.98
N MET A 72 -9.75 -8.93 3.36
CA MET A 72 -8.97 -7.70 3.45
C MET A 72 -8.80 -7.06 2.05
N VAL A 73 -8.59 -7.88 1.02
CA VAL A 73 -8.50 -7.40 -0.37
C VAL A 73 -9.81 -6.73 -0.78
N ARG A 74 -10.95 -7.33 -0.45
CA ARG A 74 -12.27 -6.74 -0.75
C ARG A 74 -12.47 -5.41 -0.01
N ARG A 75 -12.10 -5.34 1.26
CA ARG A 75 -12.20 -4.09 2.04
C ARG A 75 -11.31 -3.00 1.47
N PHE A 76 -10.11 -3.37 1.02
CA PHE A 76 -9.20 -2.42 0.37
C PHE A 76 -9.86 -1.78 -0.86
N HIS A 77 -10.42 -2.58 -1.73
CA HIS A 77 -11.06 -2.10 -2.97
C HIS A 77 -12.21 -1.14 -2.65
N GLU A 78 -13.08 -1.54 -1.73
CA GLU A 78 -14.22 -0.73 -1.31
C GLU A 78 -13.75 0.60 -0.69
N ALA A 79 -12.77 0.55 0.20
CA ALA A 79 -12.23 1.74 0.86
C ALA A 79 -11.56 2.69 -0.15
N GLY A 80 -10.82 2.15 -1.10
CA GLY A 80 -10.15 2.95 -2.12
C GLY A 80 -11.12 3.68 -3.02
N LEU A 81 -12.19 3.01 -3.46
CA LEU A 81 -13.21 3.66 -4.27
C LEU A 81 -13.96 4.74 -3.50
N ALA A 82 -14.27 4.47 -2.22
CA ALA A 82 -14.96 5.45 -1.39
C ALA A 82 -14.12 6.68 -1.09
N ALA A 83 -12.80 6.57 -1.14
CA ALA A 83 -11.86 7.64 -0.79
C ALA A 83 -11.28 8.37 -2.01
N GLY A 84 -11.94 8.28 -3.17
CA GLY A 84 -11.53 9.04 -4.35
C GLY A 84 -10.70 8.27 -5.37
N GLY A 85 -10.49 6.98 -5.16
CA GLY A 85 -9.80 6.14 -6.13
C GLY A 85 -10.71 5.70 -7.27
N THR A 86 -10.09 5.15 -8.31
CA THR A 86 -10.79 4.63 -9.49
C THR A 86 -10.51 3.14 -9.61
N ASP A 87 -11.55 2.35 -9.90
CA ASP A 87 -11.39 0.91 -10.09
C ASP A 87 -10.41 0.61 -11.24
N ASN A 88 -9.46 -0.26 -10.96
CA ASN A 88 -8.51 -0.75 -11.96
C ASN A 88 -8.39 -2.28 -11.92
N GLY A 89 -9.33 -2.95 -11.29
CA GLY A 89 -9.40 -4.41 -11.22
C GLY A 89 -10.11 -4.83 -9.95
N PRO A 90 -11.35 -5.38 -10.06
CA PRO A 90 -12.11 -5.78 -8.87
C PRO A 90 -11.47 -6.96 -8.15
N PRO A 91 -11.82 -7.18 -6.87
CA PRO A 91 -11.29 -8.30 -6.11
C PRO A 91 -11.54 -9.63 -6.80
N GLY A 92 -10.53 -10.46 -6.90
CA GLY A 92 -10.63 -11.76 -7.52
C GLY A 92 -9.28 -12.43 -7.69
N GLU A 93 -9.35 -13.69 -8.12
CA GLU A 93 -8.16 -14.46 -8.39
C GLU A 93 -7.48 -13.95 -9.67
N ARG A 94 -6.15 -14.09 -9.69
CA ARG A 94 -5.33 -13.75 -10.85
C ARG A 94 -4.45 -14.95 -11.20
N SER A 95 -4.10 -15.04 -12.47
CA SER A 95 -3.39 -16.20 -13.01
C SER A 95 -1.88 -16.19 -12.76
N TYR A 96 -1.36 -15.19 -12.02
CA TYR A 96 0.09 -15.07 -11.80
C TYR A 96 0.66 -16.28 -11.09
N HIS A 97 -0.04 -16.76 -10.08
CA HIS A 97 0.25 -18.05 -9.47
C HIS A 97 -0.98 -18.53 -8.71
N ARG A 98 -1.00 -19.79 -8.35
CA ARG A 98 -2.12 -20.37 -7.60
C ARG A 98 -2.27 -19.70 -6.24
N GLY A 99 -3.46 -19.23 -5.92
CA GLY A 99 -3.76 -18.56 -4.66
C GLY A 99 -3.62 -17.04 -4.70
N TYR A 100 -3.16 -16.48 -5.82
CA TYR A 100 -3.02 -15.03 -5.97
C TYR A 100 -4.42 -14.40 -6.03
N TYR A 101 -4.77 -13.62 -5.02
CA TYR A 101 -6.05 -12.93 -4.93
C TYR A 101 -5.79 -11.44 -4.68
N ALA A 102 -6.30 -10.59 -5.55
CA ALA A 102 -5.93 -9.18 -5.52
C ALA A 102 -7.03 -8.26 -6.01
N ALA A 103 -6.87 -6.98 -5.71
CA ALA A 103 -7.68 -5.90 -6.26
C ALA A 103 -6.78 -4.71 -6.55
N PHE A 104 -7.18 -3.89 -7.50
CA PHE A 104 -6.40 -2.76 -7.99
C PHE A 104 -7.25 -1.51 -8.01
N VAL A 105 -6.71 -0.41 -7.49
CA VAL A 105 -7.36 0.90 -7.47
C VAL A 105 -6.33 1.94 -7.90
N LEU A 106 -6.74 2.84 -8.78
CA LEU A 106 -5.89 3.99 -9.11
C LEU A 106 -6.04 5.04 -8.00
N ASP A 107 -4.91 5.57 -7.54
CA ASP A 107 -4.93 6.69 -6.59
C ASP A 107 -5.32 7.99 -7.32
N PRO A 108 -5.48 9.12 -6.62
CA PRO A 108 -5.87 10.38 -7.28
C PRO A 108 -4.94 10.84 -8.41
N ASP A 109 -3.70 10.41 -8.43
CA ASP A 109 -2.74 10.74 -9.48
C ASP A 109 -2.57 9.66 -10.55
N GLY A 110 -3.32 8.57 -10.44
CA GLY A 110 -3.26 7.48 -11.42
C GLY A 110 -2.21 6.42 -11.12
N ASN A 111 -1.62 6.41 -9.92
CA ASN A 111 -0.76 5.30 -9.52
C ASN A 111 -1.60 4.04 -9.32
N ASN A 112 -1.07 2.91 -9.76
CA ASN A 112 -1.76 1.63 -9.63
C ASN A 112 -1.47 1.01 -8.27
N ILE A 113 -2.46 1.04 -7.39
CA ILE A 113 -2.33 0.55 -6.01
C ILE A 113 -3.08 -0.76 -5.90
N GLU A 114 -2.40 -1.75 -5.38
CA GLU A 114 -2.90 -3.13 -5.28
C GLU A 114 -2.93 -3.57 -3.82
N ALA A 115 -3.90 -4.39 -3.45
CA ALA A 115 -3.80 -5.24 -2.26
C ALA A 115 -3.73 -6.67 -2.73
N VAL A 116 -2.79 -7.45 -2.22
CA VAL A 116 -2.56 -8.80 -2.69
C VAL A 116 -2.42 -9.80 -1.53
N TYR A 117 -3.11 -10.91 -1.69
CA TYR A 117 -2.99 -12.09 -0.84
C TYR A 117 -2.46 -13.22 -1.72
N HIS A 118 -1.33 -13.79 -1.34
CA HIS A 118 -0.66 -14.81 -2.13
C HIS A 118 -1.09 -16.25 -1.83
N GLY A 119 -2.10 -16.43 -0.98
CA GLY A 119 -2.50 -17.73 -0.50
C GLY A 119 -1.94 -18.02 0.89
N PRO A 120 -2.32 -19.16 1.49
CA PRO A 120 -1.87 -19.50 2.83
C PRO A 120 -0.34 -19.56 2.92
N ALA A 121 0.21 -18.93 3.96
CA ALA A 121 1.67 -18.91 4.18
C ALA A 121 1.95 -18.62 5.65
N GLU A 122 3.11 -19.04 6.10
CA GLU A 122 3.63 -18.71 7.42
C GLU A 122 4.64 -17.57 7.27
N ARG A 123 4.52 -16.59 8.16
CA ARG A 123 5.48 -15.49 8.28
C ARG A 123 6.27 -15.72 9.56
N SER A 124 7.59 -15.59 9.47
CA SER A 124 8.46 -15.76 10.65
C SER A 124 8.22 -14.68 11.70
N VAL A 125 7.94 -13.45 11.25
CA VAL A 125 7.59 -12.30 12.09
C VAL A 125 6.63 -11.40 11.30
N ALA A 126 5.86 -10.59 12.02
CA ALA A 126 4.94 -9.65 11.38
C ALA A 126 5.69 -8.53 10.65
N SER A 127 6.77 -8.06 11.23
CA SER A 127 7.60 -6.99 10.67
C SER A 127 9.00 -7.04 11.28
N VAL A 128 9.90 -6.28 10.68
CA VAL A 128 11.19 -5.98 11.31
C VAL A 128 10.99 -4.75 12.20
N VAL A 129 11.35 -4.88 13.48
CA VAL A 129 11.29 -3.75 14.41
C VAL A 129 12.68 -3.17 14.54
N VAL A 130 12.82 -1.89 14.23
CA VAL A 130 14.10 -1.18 14.30
C VAL A 130 14.08 -0.24 15.49
N THR A 131 14.99 -0.44 16.41
CA THR A 131 15.15 0.44 17.58
C THR A 131 16.48 1.16 17.44
N PRO A 132 16.46 2.48 17.22
CA PRO A 132 17.72 3.22 17.11
C PRO A 132 18.55 3.09 18.39
N LYS A 133 19.86 2.95 18.21
CA LYS A 133 20.79 2.93 19.34
C LYS A 133 21.30 4.36 19.58
N THR A 134 21.32 4.73 20.84
CA THR A 134 21.94 6.00 21.25
C THR A 134 23.46 5.84 21.30
N GLY A 135 24.18 6.84 20.84
CA GLY A 135 25.63 6.81 20.91
C GLY A 135 26.27 7.57 19.79
#